data_ae837f25391f489395e8482e86814d1b
#
_entry.id   ae837f25391f489395e8482e86814d1b
#
_cell.length_a   1.000
_cell.length_b   1.000
_cell.length_c   1.000
_cell.angle_alpha   90.00
_cell.angle_beta   90.00
_cell.angle_gamma   90.00
#
_symmetry.space_group_name_H-M   'P 1'
#
loop_
_entity.id
_entity.type
_entity.pdbx_description
1 polymer ?
#
loop_
_entity_poly.entity_id
_entity_poly.type
_entity_poly.pdbx_seq_one_letter_code
_entity_poly.pdbx_strand_id
1 'polypeptide(L)'
;MTDEGRPKTPAAITTECSLIVEQHLNVEFYRESRAKFLSTCDDYALMMLVSKDHGNKFWFSIWEHQIDWFENQNIPNQYFTLACGGSDLMFLFPVALFQSWKEDLSSRIYPKNGRKYWHINIKQVSGIWNLQTKKEFDDISLEEFQIGEK
;
A
#
# COMPACT_ATOMS: atom_id res chain seq x y z
N MET A 1 -29.84 -10.03 -9.76
CA MET A 1 -29.68 -8.67 -9.22
C MET A 1 -28.22 -8.32 -9.19
N THR A 2 -27.85 -7.26 -9.84
CA THR A 2 -26.48 -6.81 -9.90
C THR A 2 -26.11 -6.03 -8.64
N ASP A 3 -24.85 -6.07 -8.24
CA ASP A 3 -24.35 -5.32 -7.10
C ASP A 3 -23.90 -3.91 -7.48
N GLU A 4 -24.31 -3.45 -8.67
CA GLU A 4 -23.98 -2.10 -9.12
C GLU A 4 -24.50 -1.06 -8.14
N GLY A 5 -23.64 -0.10 -7.80
CA GLY A 5 -23.97 0.96 -6.87
C GLY A 5 -23.80 0.62 -5.40
N ARG A 6 -23.51 -0.63 -5.06
CA ARG A 6 -23.21 -1.00 -3.68
C ARG A 6 -21.72 -0.85 -3.41
N PRO A 7 -21.32 -0.22 -2.29
CA PRO A 7 -19.90 -0.20 -1.91
C PRO A 7 -19.39 -1.62 -1.73
N LYS A 8 -18.23 -1.91 -2.26
CA LYS A 8 -17.58 -3.20 -2.03
C LYS A 8 -17.09 -3.25 -0.58
N THR A 9 -17.13 -4.45 0.01
CA THR A 9 -16.57 -4.64 1.33
C THR A 9 -15.04 -4.50 1.27
N PRO A 10 -14.38 -4.12 2.36
CA PRO A 10 -12.92 -4.08 2.38
C PRO A 10 -12.29 -5.44 2.00
N ALA A 11 -12.91 -6.54 2.41
CA ALA A 11 -12.42 -7.87 2.05
C ALA A 11 -12.49 -8.13 0.54
N ALA A 12 -13.59 -7.71 -0.11
CA ALA A 12 -13.74 -7.86 -1.56
C ALA A 12 -12.73 -7.02 -2.33
N ILE A 13 -12.50 -5.78 -1.90
CA ILE A 13 -11.50 -4.89 -2.51
C ILE A 13 -10.11 -5.51 -2.38
N THR A 14 -9.76 -6.00 -1.20
CA THR A 14 -8.46 -6.63 -0.95
C THR A 14 -8.26 -7.86 -1.85
N THR A 15 -9.30 -8.66 -2.04
CA THR A 15 -9.23 -9.83 -2.92
C THR A 15 -8.98 -9.43 -4.37
N GLU A 16 -9.72 -8.44 -4.88
CA GLU A 16 -9.51 -7.94 -6.25
C GLU A 16 -8.09 -7.42 -6.44
N CYS A 17 -7.62 -6.63 -5.49
CA CYS A 17 -6.29 -6.04 -5.55
C CYS A 17 -5.19 -7.11 -5.50
N SER A 18 -5.36 -8.15 -4.69
CA SER A 18 -4.38 -9.23 -4.60
C SER A 18 -4.23 -9.97 -5.93
N LEU A 19 -5.33 -10.14 -6.68
CA LEU A 19 -5.29 -10.77 -7.99
C LEU A 19 -4.46 -9.95 -9.00
N ILE A 20 -4.58 -8.62 -8.92
CA ILE A 20 -3.79 -7.73 -9.79
C ILE A 20 -2.31 -7.82 -9.45
N VAL A 21 -1.97 -7.86 -8.16
CA VAL A 21 -0.57 -8.02 -7.72
C VAL A 21 -0.02 -9.37 -8.16
N GLU A 22 -0.82 -10.44 -8.04
CA GLU A 22 -0.42 -11.77 -8.51
C GLU A 22 -0.07 -11.76 -9.99
N GLN A 23 -0.89 -11.12 -10.82
CA GLN A 23 -0.64 -11.01 -12.25
C GLN A 23 0.62 -10.19 -12.54
N HIS A 24 0.79 -9.09 -11.81
CA HIS A 24 1.93 -8.20 -12.02
C HIS A 24 3.27 -8.88 -11.66
N LEU A 25 3.31 -9.57 -10.54
CA LEU A 25 4.52 -10.26 -10.06
C LEU A 25 4.65 -11.68 -10.61
N ASN A 26 3.61 -12.21 -11.23
CA ASN A 26 3.53 -13.59 -11.69
C ASN A 26 3.79 -14.58 -10.55
N VAL A 27 3.11 -14.36 -9.42
CA VAL A 27 3.26 -15.11 -8.18
C VAL A 27 1.88 -15.36 -7.59
N GLU A 28 1.64 -16.53 -7.03
CA GLU A 28 0.41 -16.85 -6.34
C GLU A 28 0.55 -16.56 -4.85
N PHE A 29 -0.43 -15.86 -4.27
CA PHE A 29 -0.47 -15.50 -2.85
C PHE A 29 -1.61 -16.19 -2.12
N TYR A 30 -1.42 -16.42 -0.83
CA TYR A 30 -2.51 -16.76 0.08
C TYR A 30 -2.58 -15.70 1.17
N ARG A 31 -3.79 -15.45 1.66
CA ARG A 31 -4.01 -14.46 2.72
C ARG A 31 -3.68 -15.07 4.08
N GLU A 32 -2.69 -14.50 4.76
CA GLU A 32 -2.35 -14.91 6.13
C GLU A 32 -3.27 -14.23 7.14
N SER A 33 -3.54 -12.94 6.91
CA SER A 33 -4.44 -12.15 7.75
C SER A 33 -5.05 -11.03 6.91
N ARG A 34 -5.76 -10.12 7.54
CA ARG A 34 -6.57 -9.11 6.85
C ARG A 34 -5.84 -8.37 5.72
N ALA A 35 -4.62 -7.95 5.96
CA ALA A 35 -3.84 -7.17 5.01
C ALA A 35 -2.55 -7.85 4.57
N LYS A 36 -2.25 -9.02 5.10
CA LYS A 36 -0.96 -9.70 4.95
C LYS A 36 -1.07 -10.92 4.07
N PHE A 37 -0.21 -11.00 3.07
CA PHE A 37 -0.20 -12.08 2.09
C PHE A 37 1.20 -12.66 1.99
N LEU A 38 1.27 -13.98 1.83
CA LEU A 38 2.52 -14.68 1.58
C LEU A 38 2.38 -15.49 0.30
N SER A 39 3.46 -15.59 -0.47
CA SER A 39 3.42 -16.39 -1.69
C SER A 39 3.48 -17.88 -1.38
N THR A 40 2.87 -18.67 -2.26
CA THR A 40 2.92 -20.14 -2.13
C THR A 40 4.32 -20.68 -2.34
N CYS A 41 5.21 -19.92 -2.99
CA CYS A 41 6.61 -20.31 -3.19
C CYS A 41 7.55 -19.83 -2.07
N ASP A 42 7.03 -19.13 -1.04
CA ASP A 42 7.78 -18.61 0.12
C ASP A 42 8.82 -17.54 -0.22
N ASP A 43 8.78 -16.96 -1.42
CA ASP A 43 9.75 -15.94 -1.85
C ASP A 43 9.23 -14.51 -1.76
N TYR A 44 7.93 -14.32 -1.54
CA TYR A 44 7.29 -12.99 -1.54
C TYR A 44 6.40 -12.79 -0.32
N ALA A 45 6.47 -11.60 0.24
CA ALA A 45 5.55 -11.14 1.28
C ALA A 45 4.94 -9.81 0.83
N LEU A 46 3.66 -9.64 1.05
CA LEU A 46 2.89 -8.48 0.59
C LEU A 46 2.00 -7.96 1.70
N MET A 47 2.00 -6.65 1.89
CA MET A 47 1.00 -6.00 2.73
C MET A 47 0.14 -5.10 1.86
N MET A 48 -1.18 -5.27 1.94
CA MET A 48 -2.16 -4.54 1.14
C MET A 48 -2.89 -3.53 2.01
N LEU A 49 -2.79 -2.26 1.65
CA LEU A 49 -3.48 -1.18 2.34
C LEU A 49 -4.48 -0.55 1.39
N VAL A 50 -5.66 -0.25 1.91
CA VAL A 50 -6.76 0.31 1.12
C VAL A 50 -7.19 1.63 1.73
N SER A 51 -7.37 2.65 0.91
CA SER A 51 -7.87 3.96 1.32
C SER A 51 -9.13 4.32 0.54
N LYS A 52 -9.99 5.09 1.17
CA LYS A 52 -11.13 5.71 0.48
C LYS A 52 -10.65 6.92 -0.32
N ASP A 53 -11.41 7.27 -1.36
CA ASP A 53 -11.20 8.50 -2.12
C ASP A 53 -11.71 9.69 -1.30
N HIS A 54 -10.83 10.67 -1.08
CA HIS A 54 -11.15 11.90 -0.35
C HIS A 54 -11.02 13.12 -1.28
N GLY A 55 -11.67 13.08 -2.44
CA GLY A 55 -11.59 14.17 -3.42
C GLY A 55 -10.26 14.18 -4.16
N ASN A 56 -9.89 13.07 -4.77
CA ASN A 56 -8.62 12.85 -5.48
C ASN A 56 -7.38 12.89 -4.57
N LYS A 57 -7.60 12.58 -3.30
CA LYS A 57 -6.53 12.40 -2.32
C LYS A 57 -6.75 11.09 -1.60
N PHE A 58 -5.67 10.44 -1.28
CA PHE A 58 -5.72 9.15 -0.59
C PHE A 58 -4.78 9.18 0.59
N TRP A 59 -5.24 8.64 1.73
CA TRP A 59 -4.49 8.63 2.97
C TRP A 59 -4.31 7.22 3.48
N PHE A 60 -3.09 6.91 3.88
CA PHE A 60 -2.75 5.64 4.49
C PHE A 60 -1.91 5.90 5.73
N SER A 61 -1.88 4.94 6.63
CA SER A 61 -0.93 4.93 7.73
C SER A 61 -0.13 3.65 7.64
N ILE A 62 1.19 3.79 7.63
CA ILE A 62 2.09 2.64 7.72
C ILE A 62 2.66 2.64 9.13
N TRP A 63 2.40 1.56 9.87
CA TRP A 63 2.77 1.44 11.26
C TRP A 63 4.10 0.70 11.42
N GLU A 64 4.86 1.07 12.42
CA GLU A 64 6.14 0.43 12.73
C GLU A 64 6.00 -1.09 12.91
N HIS A 65 4.93 -1.55 13.58
CA HIS A 65 4.71 -2.99 13.75
C HIS A 65 4.43 -3.72 12.43
N GLN A 66 3.94 -3.01 11.42
CA GLN A 66 3.76 -3.59 10.09
C GLN A 66 5.11 -3.83 9.40
N ILE A 67 6.05 -2.91 9.60
CA ILE A 67 7.42 -3.07 9.10
C ILE A 67 8.10 -4.23 9.83
N ASP A 68 7.90 -4.32 11.14
CA ASP A 68 8.41 -5.41 11.95
C ASP A 68 7.91 -6.77 11.47
N TRP A 69 6.65 -6.83 11.02
CA TRP A 69 6.12 -8.07 10.45
C TRP A 69 6.96 -8.54 9.26
N PHE A 70 7.32 -7.62 8.35
CA PHE A 70 8.18 -7.96 7.22
C PHE A 70 9.55 -8.46 7.67
N GLU A 71 10.15 -7.80 8.64
CA GLU A 71 11.47 -8.17 9.15
C GLU A 71 11.47 -9.59 9.74
N ASN A 72 10.34 -10.03 10.28
CA ASN A 72 10.20 -11.34 10.89
C ASN A 72 9.92 -12.46 9.89
N GLN A 73 9.69 -12.16 8.62
CA GLN A 73 9.32 -13.18 7.63
C GLN A 73 10.50 -13.92 7.02
N ASN A 74 11.68 -13.36 7.06
CA ASN A 74 12.87 -13.94 6.41
C ASN A 74 12.61 -14.30 4.93
N ILE A 75 11.91 -13.40 4.24
CA ILE A 75 11.50 -13.56 2.84
C ILE A 75 12.21 -12.50 2.01
N PRO A 76 12.83 -12.84 0.86
CA PRO A 76 13.67 -11.88 0.13
C PRO A 76 12.90 -10.76 -0.57
N ASN A 77 11.68 -11.01 -1.03
CA ASN A 77 10.91 -10.02 -1.80
C ASN A 77 9.72 -9.54 -0.99
N GLN A 78 9.79 -8.30 -0.52
CA GLN A 78 8.78 -7.72 0.36
C GLN A 78 8.21 -6.45 -0.26
N TYR A 79 6.89 -6.34 -0.31
CA TYR A 79 6.19 -5.24 -0.98
C TYR A 79 5.05 -4.67 -0.16
N PHE A 80 4.87 -3.35 -0.27
CA PHE A 80 3.63 -2.69 0.08
C PHE A 80 2.80 -2.48 -1.18
N THR A 81 1.49 -2.64 -1.09
CA THR A 81 0.54 -2.24 -2.12
C THR A 81 -0.42 -1.23 -1.53
N LEU A 82 -0.59 -0.10 -2.21
CA LEU A 82 -1.56 0.91 -1.82
C LEU A 82 -2.68 0.90 -2.86
N ALA A 83 -3.89 0.55 -2.42
CA ALA A 83 -5.08 0.56 -3.26
C ALA A 83 -5.86 1.85 -2.98
N CYS A 84 -5.85 2.74 -3.95
CA CYS A 84 -6.43 4.07 -3.81
C CYS A 84 -7.88 4.06 -4.26
N GLY A 85 -8.80 3.93 -3.32
CA GLY A 85 -10.23 3.85 -3.59
C GLY A 85 -10.71 2.49 -4.06
N GLY A 86 -9.79 1.59 -4.40
CA GLY A 86 -10.11 0.26 -4.93
C GLY A 86 -9.03 -0.22 -5.88
N SER A 87 -9.39 -1.15 -6.76
CA SER A 87 -8.43 -1.81 -7.67
C SER A 87 -8.08 -0.98 -8.91
N ASP A 88 -8.78 0.14 -9.15
CA ASP A 88 -8.56 0.96 -10.34
C ASP A 88 -7.30 1.80 -10.27
N LEU A 89 -6.82 2.10 -9.07
CA LEU A 89 -5.61 2.87 -8.88
C LEU A 89 -4.79 2.24 -7.77
N MET A 90 -3.69 1.61 -8.14
CA MET A 90 -2.85 0.88 -7.21
C MET A 90 -1.38 1.19 -7.44
N PHE A 91 -0.63 1.21 -6.34
CA PHE A 91 0.82 1.38 -6.37
C PHE A 91 1.47 0.23 -5.62
N LEU A 92 2.51 -0.33 -6.21
CA LEU A 92 3.27 -1.45 -5.64
C LEU A 92 4.74 -1.02 -5.54
N PHE A 93 5.31 -1.12 -4.34
CA PHE A 93 6.73 -0.75 -4.16
C PHE A 93 7.38 -1.63 -3.09
N PRO A 94 8.70 -1.87 -3.24
CA PRO A 94 9.43 -2.66 -2.25
C PRO A 94 9.44 -1.99 -0.87
N VAL A 95 9.39 -2.80 0.18
CA VAL A 95 9.50 -2.31 1.56
C VAL A 95 10.83 -1.56 1.76
N ALA A 96 11.91 -2.03 1.15
CA ALA A 96 13.21 -1.36 1.22
C ALA A 96 13.16 0.08 0.70
N LEU A 97 12.35 0.33 -0.32
CA LEU A 97 12.18 1.67 -0.87
C LEU A 97 11.44 2.57 0.13
N PHE A 98 10.40 2.05 0.78
CA PHE A 98 9.72 2.79 1.84
C PHE A 98 10.70 3.13 2.97
N GLN A 99 11.58 2.21 3.33
CA GLN A 99 12.60 2.46 4.35
C GLN A 99 13.51 3.64 3.99
N SER A 100 13.76 3.84 2.70
CA SER A 100 14.55 4.99 2.23
C SER A 100 13.75 6.29 2.23
N TRP A 101 12.41 6.21 2.11
CA TRP A 101 11.53 7.39 2.07
C TRP A 101 11.11 7.88 3.45
N LYS A 102 11.06 7.01 4.44
CA LYS A 102 10.38 7.30 5.73
C LYS A 102 10.94 8.51 6.46
N GLU A 103 12.21 8.82 6.29
CA GLU A 103 12.83 10.00 6.90
C GLU A 103 12.23 11.31 6.38
N ASP A 104 11.75 11.31 5.13
CA ASP A 104 11.17 12.48 4.48
C ASP A 104 9.65 12.57 4.71
N LEU A 105 9.05 11.59 5.37
CA LEU A 105 7.62 11.51 5.61
C LEU A 105 7.27 11.96 7.02
N SER A 106 6.09 12.59 7.17
CA SER A 106 5.57 12.93 8.48
C SER A 106 5.24 11.68 9.27
N SER A 107 5.60 11.67 10.54
CA SER A 107 5.31 10.56 11.44
C SER A 107 4.73 11.05 12.75
N ARG A 108 4.04 10.16 13.45
CA ARG A 108 3.46 10.44 14.77
C ARG A 108 3.53 9.20 15.64
N ILE A 109 3.45 9.45 16.95
CA ILE A 109 3.33 8.39 17.95
C ILE A 109 1.90 8.45 18.47
N TYR A 110 1.18 7.32 18.36
CA TYR A 110 -0.19 7.23 18.83
C TYR A 110 -0.19 7.21 20.36
N PRO A 111 -0.86 8.20 21.04
CA PRO A 111 -0.73 8.31 22.50
C PRO A 111 -1.29 7.13 23.28
N LYS A 112 -2.29 6.42 22.73
CA LYS A 112 -2.94 5.31 23.44
C LYS A 112 -2.09 4.05 23.54
N ASN A 113 -1.19 3.80 22.58
CA ASN A 113 -0.40 2.57 22.55
C ASN A 113 1.10 2.79 22.36
N GLY A 114 1.54 4.05 22.20
CA GLY A 114 2.95 4.37 21.99
C GLY A 114 3.51 3.93 20.65
N ARG A 115 2.67 3.47 19.74
CA ARG A 115 3.11 2.98 18.43
C ARG A 115 3.35 4.12 17.46
N LYS A 116 4.42 4.03 16.69
CA LYS A 116 4.78 4.99 15.68
C LYS A 116 4.15 4.62 14.34
N TYR A 117 3.71 5.62 13.59
CA TYR A 117 3.23 5.43 12.22
C TYR A 117 3.62 6.61 11.35
N TRP A 118 3.68 6.34 10.04
CA TRP A 118 3.97 7.36 9.03
C TRP A 118 2.71 7.66 8.25
N HIS A 119 2.50 8.95 7.97
CA HIS A 119 1.41 9.41 7.13
C HIS A 119 1.78 9.23 5.66
N ILE A 120 0.91 8.58 4.92
CA ILE A 120 1.07 8.38 3.48
C ILE A 120 -0.04 9.16 2.81
N ASN A 121 0.30 10.30 2.24
CA ASN A 121 -0.64 11.16 1.54
C ASN A 121 -0.32 11.12 0.05
N ILE A 122 -1.28 10.67 -0.76
CA ILE A 122 -1.12 10.57 -2.20
C ILE A 122 -2.04 11.58 -2.86
N LYS A 123 -1.47 12.39 -3.77
CA LYS A 123 -2.17 13.45 -4.45
C LYS A 123 -1.70 13.54 -5.89
N GLN A 124 -2.63 13.84 -6.80
CA GLN A 124 -2.29 14.08 -8.19
C GLN A 124 -1.88 15.55 -8.37
N VAL A 125 -0.72 15.77 -8.97
CA VAL A 125 -0.21 17.11 -9.29
C VAL A 125 0.20 17.10 -10.75
N SER A 126 -0.42 17.96 -11.56
CA SER A 126 -0.15 18.06 -12.99
C SER A 126 -0.28 16.71 -13.72
N GLY A 127 -1.30 15.93 -13.34
CA GLY A 127 -1.56 14.63 -13.93
C GLY A 127 -0.72 13.48 -13.39
N ILE A 128 0.19 13.73 -12.47
CA ILE A 128 1.09 12.73 -11.91
C ILE A 128 0.75 12.47 -10.45
N TRP A 129 0.62 11.20 -10.08
CA TRP A 129 0.40 10.83 -8.70
C TRP A 129 1.70 10.90 -7.91
N ASN A 130 1.66 11.59 -6.77
CA ASN A 130 2.82 11.82 -5.92
C ASN A 130 2.54 11.44 -4.48
N LEU A 131 3.56 10.91 -3.82
CA LEU A 131 3.61 10.73 -2.38
C LEU A 131 4.13 12.05 -1.79
N GLN A 132 3.32 12.67 -0.94
CA GLN A 132 3.68 13.95 -0.33
C GLN A 132 4.65 13.76 0.82
N THR A 133 5.74 14.53 0.81
CA THR A 133 6.75 14.53 1.87
C THR A 133 6.60 15.76 2.76
N LYS A 134 7.49 15.91 3.74
CA LYS A 134 7.58 17.13 4.54
C LYS A 134 7.91 18.31 3.63
N LYS A 135 7.54 19.52 4.05
CA LYS A 135 7.67 20.74 3.24
C LYS A 135 9.07 20.99 2.69
N GLU A 136 10.09 20.58 3.42
CA GLU A 136 11.49 20.83 3.02
C GLU A 136 12.01 19.87 1.95
N PHE A 137 11.23 18.87 1.58
CA PHE A 137 11.64 17.87 0.59
C PHE A 137 10.70 17.88 -0.61
N ASP A 138 11.22 17.43 -1.74
CA ASP A 138 10.41 17.25 -2.94
C ASP A 138 9.49 16.04 -2.79
N ASP A 139 8.29 16.13 -3.33
CA ASP A 139 7.36 15.01 -3.37
C ASP A 139 7.93 13.88 -4.23
N ILE A 140 7.52 12.67 -3.93
CA ILE A 140 8.00 11.47 -4.61
C ILE A 140 6.98 11.06 -5.67
N SER A 141 7.40 11.01 -6.94
CA SER A 141 6.54 10.52 -8.01
C SER A 141 6.28 9.02 -7.84
N LEU A 142 5.01 8.63 -7.94
CA LEU A 142 4.60 7.23 -7.86
C LEU A 142 4.35 6.61 -9.23
N GLU A 143 4.63 7.35 -10.30
CA GLU A 143 4.30 6.93 -11.66
C GLU A 143 4.86 5.55 -12.01
N GLU A 144 6.13 5.31 -11.69
CA GLU A 144 6.77 4.03 -12.01
C GLU A 144 6.27 2.85 -11.16
N PHE A 145 5.55 3.14 -10.07
CA PHE A 145 5.04 2.10 -9.16
C PHE A 145 3.58 1.73 -9.41
N GLN A 146 2.94 2.41 -10.35
CA GLN A 146 1.54 2.14 -10.67
C GLN A 146 1.41 0.79 -11.38
N ILE A 147 0.49 -0.05 -10.90
CA ILE A 147 0.20 -1.36 -11.49
C ILE A 147 -1.27 -1.45 -11.88
N GLY A 148 -1.62 -2.50 -12.63
CA GLY A 148 -2.97 -2.67 -13.14
C GLY A 148 -3.19 -1.88 -14.41
N GLU A 149 -4.46 -1.65 -14.76
CA GLU A 149 -4.80 -0.85 -15.93
C GLU A 149 -4.51 0.64 -15.67
N LYS A 150 -3.94 1.25 -16.65
CA LYS A 150 -3.63 2.68 -16.61
C LYS A 150 -4.65 3.48 -17.40
#